data_9280dc4ce3632525ac6ea8115ec0419e
#
_entry.id   9280dc4ce3632525ac6ea8115ec0419e
#
_cell.length_a   1.000
_cell.length_b   1.000
_cell.length_c   1.000
_cell.angle_alpha   90.00
_cell.angle_beta   90.00
_cell.angle_gamma   90.00
#
_symmetry.space_group_name_H-M   'P 1'
#
loop_
_entity.id
_entity.type
_entity.pdbx_description
1 polymer ?
#
loop_
_entity_poly.entity_id
_entity_poly.type
_entity_poly.pdbx_seq_one_letter_code
_entity_poly.pdbx_strand_id
1 'polypeptide(L)'
;MFQTSSKTIELERGRIYIAKNQLFAYETFSKIVLAGSEGLCITREHPTKMRKRLGLEKTPIVWLTGEASPNEHTIGSLQDLSITLGDFLQKAEHPILLLDGFEYLISNNTFESFLKFLQIIRDRVQSHNAIVIAPMMEKAFEPRALGLIEREAIILEQKAER
;
A
#
# COMPACT_ATOMS: atom_id res chain seq x y z
N MET A 1 -11.01 0.78 -19.93
CA MET A 1 -9.60 1.02 -20.25
C MET A 1 -9.35 2.51 -20.24
N PHE A 2 -8.55 2.95 -19.33
CA PHE A 2 -8.21 4.36 -19.27
C PHE A 2 -7.01 4.61 -20.16
N GLN A 3 -7.25 5.26 -21.29
CA GLN A 3 -6.16 5.82 -22.04
C GLN A 3 -5.83 7.18 -21.45
N THR A 4 -4.83 7.16 -20.60
CA THR A 4 -4.04 8.36 -20.50
C THR A 4 -3.05 8.29 -21.66
N SER A 5 -2.60 9.42 -22.15
CA SER A 5 -1.51 9.50 -23.14
C SER A 5 -0.24 8.76 -22.72
N SER A 6 -0.26 8.14 -21.56
CA SER A 6 0.78 7.31 -20.97
C SER A 6 0.29 5.87 -20.94
N LYS A 7 1.20 4.95 -21.15
CA LYS A 7 1.00 3.52 -21.21
C LYS A 7 0.12 2.98 -20.08
N THR A 8 -0.83 2.13 -20.45
CA THR A 8 -1.59 1.33 -19.48
C THR A 8 -0.62 0.43 -18.74
N ILE A 9 -0.57 0.61 -17.40
CA ILE A 9 0.20 -0.29 -16.56
C ILE A 9 -0.75 -1.38 -16.10
N GLU A 10 -0.46 -2.60 -16.51
CA GLU A 10 -1.18 -3.77 -16.03
C GLU A 10 -0.46 -4.32 -14.81
N LEU A 11 -1.18 -4.37 -13.69
CA LEU A 11 -0.68 -5.00 -12.47
C LEU A 11 -1.26 -6.41 -12.38
N GLU A 12 -0.38 -7.35 -12.08
CA GLU A 12 -0.79 -8.72 -11.83
C GLU A 12 -1.31 -8.85 -10.39
N ARG A 13 -2.37 -9.63 -10.23
CA ARG A 13 -2.87 -9.98 -8.91
C ARG A 13 -1.93 -10.97 -8.23
N GLY A 14 -1.90 -10.93 -6.91
CA GLY A 14 -1.01 -11.77 -6.11
C GLY A 14 0.38 -11.17 -5.95
N ARG A 15 0.55 -9.88 -6.14
CA ARG A 15 1.84 -9.19 -6.09
C ARG A 15 1.81 -7.96 -5.19
N ILE A 16 2.98 -7.66 -4.62
CA ILE A 16 3.24 -6.39 -3.94
C ILE A 16 4.08 -5.54 -4.89
N TYR A 17 3.62 -4.32 -5.14
CA TYR A 17 4.31 -3.36 -5.98
C TYR A 17 4.81 -2.19 -5.16
N ILE A 18 6.07 -1.84 -5.34
CA ILE A 18 6.67 -0.66 -4.73
C ILE A 18 6.73 0.44 -5.77
N ALA A 19 6.13 1.57 -5.45
CA ALA A 19 6.12 2.75 -6.32
C ALA A 19 7.05 3.82 -5.75
N LYS A 20 8.02 4.24 -6.55
CA LYS A 20 8.96 5.29 -6.16
C LYS A 20 8.33 6.68 -6.12
N ASN A 21 7.25 6.87 -6.86
CA ASN A 21 6.52 8.11 -6.93
C ASN A 21 5.19 7.96 -6.19
N GLN A 22 5.01 8.76 -5.14
CA GLN A 22 3.82 8.69 -4.28
C GLN A 22 2.54 9.04 -5.04
N LEU A 23 2.57 10.10 -5.84
CA LEU A 23 1.40 10.51 -6.61
C LEU A 23 0.98 9.43 -7.60
N PHE A 24 1.93 8.83 -8.28
CA PHE A 24 1.67 7.71 -9.19
C PHE A 24 1.02 6.53 -8.46
N ALA A 25 1.49 6.20 -7.24
CA ALA A 25 0.90 5.14 -6.42
C ALA A 25 -0.56 5.44 -6.10
N TYR A 26 -0.86 6.67 -5.70
CA TYR A 26 -2.22 7.09 -5.36
C TYR A 26 -3.15 7.03 -6.56
N GLU A 27 -2.71 7.54 -7.70
CA GLU A 27 -3.48 7.51 -8.95
C GLU A 27 -3.76 6.09 -9.42
N THR A 28 -2.75 5.23 -9.37
CA THR A 28 -2.87 3.83 -9.78
C THR A 28 -3.87 3.08 -8.88
N PHE A 29 -3.75 3.26 -7.56
CA PHE A 29 -4.68 2.67 -6.61
C PHE A 29 -6.12 3.12 -6.89
N SER A 30 -6.34 4.42 -7.04
CA SER A 30 -7.67 4.98 -7.30
C SER A 30 -8.29 4.46 -8.59
N LYS A 31 -7.50 4.36 -9.65
CA LYS A 31 -7.97 3.81 -10.94
C LYS A 31 -8.43 2.37 -10.82
N ILE A 32 -7.68 1.55 -10.08
CA ILE A 32 -8.01 0.13 -9.90
C ILE A 32 -9.27 -0.02 -9.05
N VAL A 33 -9.43 0.79 -8.00
CA VAL A 33 -10.66 0.81 -7.20
C VAL A 33 -11.86 1.21 -8.05
N LEU A 34 -11.73 2.28 -8.83
CA LEU A 34 -12.82 2.77 -9.70
C LEU A 34 -13.15 1.76 -10.80
N ALA A 35 -12.22 0.90 -11.17
CA ALA A 35 -12.47 -0.17 -12.15
C ALA A 35 -13.15 -1.40 -11.55
N GLY A 36 -13.44 -1.42 -10.24
CA GLY A 36 -14.22 -2.45 -9.60
C GLY A 36 -13.55 -3.23 -8.47
N SER A 37 -12.28 -3.00 -8.18
CA SER A 37 -11.60 -3.65 -7.06
C SER A 37 -12.02 -3.03 -5.74
N GLU A 38 -12.11 -3.86 -4.70
CA GLU A 38 -12.40 -3.40 -3.36
C GLU A 38 -11.10 -2.97 -2.68
N GLY A 39 -11.03 -1.70 -2.29
CA GLY A 39 -9.81 -1.08 -1.78
C GLY A 39 -9.77 -0.86 -0.27
N LEU A 40 -8.56 -0.87 0.28
CA LEU A 40 -8.26 -0.41 1.63
C LEU A 40 -6.99 0.45 1.56
N CYS A 41 -7.06 1.64 2.13
CA CYS A 41 -5.93 2.55 2.20
C CYS A 41 -5.38 2.60 3.62
N ILE A 42 -4.09 2.34 3.76
CA ILE A 42 -3.34 2.50 5.00
C ILE A 42 -2.36 3.66 4.76
N THR A 43 -2.39 4.69 5.58
CA THR A 43 -1.63 5.92 5.30
C THR A 43 -1.12 6.63 6.54
N ARG A 44 -0.04 7.38 6.39
CA ARG A 44 0.46 8.31 7.40
C ARG A 44 -0.21 9.69 7.32
N GLU A 45 -0.87 9.97 6.20
CA GLU A 45 -1.61 11.21 6.03
C GLU A 45 -2.93 11.15 6.80
N HIS A 46 -3.42 12.30 7.25
CA HIS A 46 -4.74 12.38 7.87
C HIS A 46 -5.81 11.87 6.89
N PRO A 47 -6.74 11.01 7.33
CA PRO A 47 -7.73 10.42 6.43
C PRO A 47 -8.55 11.40 5.60
N THR A 48 -8.91 12.55 6.16
CA THR A 48 -9.66 13.58 5.43
C THR A 48 -8.86 14.11 4.24
N LYS A 49 -7.56 14.34 4.44
CA LYS A 49 -6.67 14.81 3.39
C LYS A 49 -6.45 13.74 2.34
N MET A 50 -6.27 12.49 2.78
CA MET A 50 -6.05 11.35 1.89
C MET A 50 -7.26 11.06 1.02
N ARG A 51 -8.45 11.16 1.60
CA ARG A 51 -9.70 10.96 0.86
C ARG A 51 -9.83 11.92 -0.31
N LYS A 52 -9.46 13.18 -0.10
CA LYS A 52 -9.46 14.19 -1.16
C LYS A 52 -8.43 13.86 -2.25
N ARG A 53 -7.23 13.45 -1.85
CA ARG A 53 -6.16 13.09 -2.79
C ARG A 53 -6.52 11.90 -3.66
N LEU A 54 -7.15 10.89 -3.07
CA LEU A 54 -7.56 9.70 -3.81
C LEU A 54 -8.80 9.92 -4.67
N GLY A 55 -9.65 10.86 -4.29
CA GLY A 55 -10.93 11.07 -4.97
C GLY A 55 -11.89 9.90 -4.79
N LEU A 56 -11.77 9.18 -3.68
CA LEU A 56 -12.58 8.00 -3.38
C LEU A 56 -13.47 8.29 -2.17
N GLU A 57 -14.78 8.12 -2.32
CA GLU A 57 -15.72 8.46 -1.26
C GLU A 57 -15.98 7.33 -0.26
N LYS A 58 -15.93 6.08 -0.72
CA LYS A 58 -16.35 4.91 0.07
C LYS A 58 -15.22 4.00 0.51
N THR A 59 -14.03 4.16 -0.03
CA THR A 59 -12.89 3.31 0.32
C THR A 59 -12.48 3.56 1.77
N PRO A 60 -12.38 2.50 2.61
CA PRO A 60 -11.89 2.66 3.97
C PRO A 60 -10.47 3.19 4.00
N ILE A 61 -10.20 4.11 4.91
CA ILE A 61 -8.88 4.68 5.13
C ILE A 61 -8.51 4.47 6.60
N VAL A 62 -7.37 3.86 6.84
CA VAL A 62 -6.82 3.63 8.17
C VAL A 62 -5.59 4.52 8.35
N TRP A 63 -5.57 5.26 9.43
CA TRP A 63 -4.47 6.16 9.75
C TRP A 63 -3.43 5.46 10.62
N LEU A 64 -2.20 5.36 10.12
CA LEU A 64 -1.07 4.85 10.89
C LEU A 64 -0.59 5.94 11.85
N THR A 65 -0.87 5.76 13.12
CA THR A 65 -0.46 6.72 14.16
C THR A 65 -0.40 6.02 15.51
N GLY A 66 0.53 6.46 16.36
CA GLY A 66 0.60 6.01 17.75
C GLY A 66 -0.45 6.65 18.66
N GLU A 67 -1.20 7.62 18.15
CA GLU A 67 -2.23 8.32 18.91
C GLU A 67 -3.62 7.92 18.45
N ALA A 68 -4.48 7.54 19.40
CA ALA A 68 -5.87 7.26 19.09
C ALA A 68 -6.63 8.54 18.76
N SER A 69 -7.50 8.48 17.76
CA SER A 69 -8.39 9.57 17.40
C SER A 69 -9.84 9.06 17.41
N PRO A 70 -10.76 9.73 18.12
CA PRO A 70 -12.12 9.22 18.25
C PRO A 70 -12.92 9.22 16.95
N ASN A 71 -12.52 10.03 15.97
CA ASN A 71 -13.23 10.18 14.70
C ASN A 71 -12.60 9.41 13.55
N GLU A 72 -11.48 8.72 13.79
CA GLU A 72 -10.73 8.06 12.74
C GLU A 72 -10.39 6.62 13.13
N HIS A 73 -10.29 5.76 12.12
CA HIS A 73 -9.76 4.41 12.33
C HIS A 73 -8.24 4.50 12.35
N THR A 74 -7.63 4.28 13.51
CA THR A 74 -6.19 4.39 13.72
C THR A 74 -5.57 3.04 14.07
N ILE A 75 -4.35 2.82 13.61
CA ILE A 75 -3.54 1.64 13.93
C ILE A 75 -2.13 2.11 14.28
N GLY A 76 -1.62 1.66 15.42
CA GLY A 76 -0.29 2.03 15.91
C GLY A 76 0.75 0.91 15.93
N SER A 77 0.37 -0.33 15.66
CA SER A 77 1.29 -1.47 15.75
C SER A 77 1.26 -2.35 14.50
N LEU A 78 2.38 -3.05 14.24
CA LEU A 78 2.45 -4.05 13.17
C LEU A 78 1.47 -5.19 13.40
N GLN A 79 1.26 -5.59 14.66
CA GLN A 79 0.34 -6.67 14.98
C GLN A 79 -1.09 -6.31 14.61
N ASP A 80 -1.55 -5.14 15.02
CA ASP A 80 -2.91 -4.67 14.70
C ASP A 80 -3.08 -4.46 13.20
N LEU A 81 -2.05 -3.95 12.54
CA LEU A 81 -2.06 -3.79 11.08
C LEU A 81 -2.17 -5.15 10.40
N SER A 82 -1.41 -6.14 10.84
CA SER A 82 -1.46 -7.49 10.29
C SER A 82 -2.84 -8.11 10.42
N ILE A 83 -3.51 -7.93 11.56
CA ILE A 83 -4.87 -8.41 11.81
C ILE A 83 -5.85 -7.70 10.87
N THR A 84 -5.77 -6.39 10.78
CA THR A 84 -6.65 -5.59 9.91
C THR A 84 -6.52 -5.99 8.45
N LEU A 85 -5.30 -6.15 7.97
CA LEU A 85 -5.06 -6.56 6.59
C LEU A 85 -5.55 -7.98 6.33
N GLY A 86 -5.35 -8.89 7.28
CA GLY A 86 -5.86 -10.26 7.17
C GLY A 86 -7.38 -10.31 7.07
N ASP A 87 -8.08 -9.58 7.92
CA ASP A 87 -9.54 -9.51 7.90
C ASP A 87 -10.05 -8.92 6.58
N PHE A 88 -9.43 -7.86 6.11
CA PHE A 88 -9.80 -7.24 4.85
C PHE A 88 -9.63 -8.21 3.68
N LEU A 89 -8.47 -8.86 3.58
CA LEU A 89 -8.17 -9.79 2.49
C LEU A 89 -9.13 -10.98 2.47
N GLN A 90 -9.58 -11.43 3.64
CA GLN A 90 -10.51 -12.55 3.74
C GLN A 90 -11.92 -12.22 3.22
N LYS A 91 -12.35 -10.97 3.39
CA LYS A 91 -13.73 -10.54 3.11
C LYS A 91 -13.89 -9.82 1.77
N ALA A 92 -12.82 -9.19 1.29
CA ALA A 92 -12.91 -8.34 0.11
C ALA A 92 -12.96 -9.13 -1.19
N GLU A 93 -13.73 -8.62 -2.14
CA GLU A 93 -13.74 -9.12 -3.50
C GLU A 93 -12.74 -8.32 -4.33
N HIS A 94 -11.85 -9.02 -5.05
CA HIS A 94 -10.80 -8.39 -5.84
C HIS A 94 -10.01 -7.35 -5.04
N PRO A 95 -9.41 -7.73 -3.90
CA PRO A 95 -8.83 -6.75 -2.98
C PRO A 95 -7.60 -6.04 -3.54
N ILE A 96 -7.53 -4.75 -3.27
CA ILE A 96 -6.35 -3.93 -3.49
C ILE A 96 -6.04 -3.10 -2.25
N LEU A 97 -4.78 -3.08 -1.86
CA LEU A 97 -4.29 -2.33 -0.71
C LEU A 97 -3.36 -1.20 -1.18
N LEU A 98 -3.56 -0.02 -0.64
CA LEU A 98 -2.55 1.03 -0.67
C LEU A 98 -1.89 1.05 0.71
N LEU A 99 -0.63 0.67 0.77
CA LEU A 99 0.13 0.59 2.02
C LEU A 99 1.21 1.67 2.01
N ASP A 100 0.82 2.85 2.47
CA ASP A 100 1.65 4.04 2.47
C ASP A 100 2.19 4.34 3.87
N GLY A 101 3.36 3.85 4.18
CA GLY A 101 3.95 4.04 5.49
C GLY A 101 5.11 3.12 5.83
N PHE A 102 5.81 2.59 4.83
CA PHE A 102 6.95 1.70 5.08
C PHE A 102 8.00 2.35 5.98
N GLU A 103 8.34 3.61 5.73
CA GLU A 103 9.33 4.34 6.53
C GLU A 103 8.89 4.45 7.99
N TYR A 104 7.62 4.75 8.22
CA TYR A 104 7.04 4.83 9.56
C TYR A 104 7.09 3.46 10.27
N LEU A 105 6.69 2.41 9.58
CA LEU A 105 6.67 1.06 10.13
C LEU A 105 8.08 0.58 10.50
N ILE A 106 9.07 0.92 9.68
CA ILE A 106 10.46 0.57 9.95
C ILE A 106 11.00 1.41 11.11
N SER A 107 10.70 2.71 11.16
CA SER A 107 11.17 3.60 12.22
C SER A 107 10.64 3.24 13.60
N ASN A 108 9.43 2.71 13.66
CA ASN A 108 8.76 2.39 14.93
C ASN A 108 8.89 0.93 15.34
N ASN A 109 9.59 0.13 14.54
CA ASN A 109 9.82 -1.29 14.80
C ASN A 109 11.26 -1.61 14.40
N THR A 110 11.67 -2.85 14.59
CA THR A 110 12.95 -3.29 14.01
C THR A 110 12.74 -3.57 12.53
N PHE A 111 13.80 -3.42 11.73
CA PHE A 111 13.74 -3.80 10.33
C PHE A 111 13.38 -5.28 10.16
N GLU A 112 13.90 -6.13 11.03
CA GLU A 112 13.59 -7.57 11.01
C GLU A 112 12.10 -7.84 11.22
N SER A 113 11.47 -7.16 12.18
CA SER A 113 10.02 -7.28 12.40
C SER A 113 9.21 -6.80 11.21
N PHE A 114 9.63 -5.70 10.61
CA PHE A 114 8.99 -5.18 9.40
C PHE A 114 9.13 -6.17 8.25
N LEU A 115 10.32 -6.73 8.03
CA LEU A 115 10.56 -7.68 6.95
C LEU A 115 9.70 -8.94 7.11
N LYS A 116 9.60 -9.46 8.34
CA LYS A 116 8.70 -10.59 8.63
C LYS A 116 7.24 -10.25 8.33
N PHE A 117 6.82 -9.06 8.72
CA PHE A 117 5.49 -8.56 8.40
C PHE A 117 5.27 -8.55 6.87
N LEU A 118 6.22 -8.02 6.12
CA LEU A 118 6.15 -7.95 4.65
C LEU A 118 6.06 -9.34 4.02
N GLN A 119 6.82 -10.30 4.54
CA GLN A 119 6.78 -11.69 4.08
C GLN A 119 5.42 -12.33 4.32
N ILE A 120 4.83 -12.09 5.49
CA ILE A 120 3.48 -12.57 5.81
C ILE A 120 2.44 -11.95 4.87
N ILE A 121 2.53 -10.66 4.65
CA ILE A 121 1.62 -9.96 3.73
C ILE A 121 1.76 -10.49 2.31
N ARG A 122 2.98 -10.75 1.86
CA ARG A 122 3.21 -11.35 0.54
C ARG A 122 2.48 -12.69 0.38
N ASP A 123 2.59 -13.57 1.37
CA ASP A 123 1.92 -14.87 1.34
C ASP A 123 0.40 -14.72 1.29
N ARG A 124 -0.15 -13.81 2.08
CA ARG A 124 -1.59 -13.52 2.08
C ARG A 124 -2.07 -12.90 0.77
N VAL A 125 -1.29 -12.01 0.20
CA VAL A 125 -1.58 -11.36 -1.08
C VAL A 125 -1.65 -12.40 -2.20
N GLN A 126 -0.74 -13.37 -2.20
CA GLN A 126 -0.79 -14.49 -3.14
C GLN A 126 -2.00 -15.38 -2.92
N SER A 127 -2.29 -15.72 -1.66
CA SER A 127 -3.41 -16.61 -1.31
C SER A 127 -4.77 -16.01 -1.64
N HIS A 128 -4.92 -14.70 -1.50
CA HIS A 128 -6.18 -13.99 -1.73
C HIS A 128 -6.25 -13.28 -3.07
N ASN A 129 -5.25 -13.49 -3.92
CA ASN A 129 -5.21 -12.88 -5.25
C ASN A 129 -5.37 -11.35 -5.20
N ALA A 130 -4.69 -10.73 -4.24
CA ALA A 130 -4.73 -9.30 -3.99
C ALA A 130 -3.64 -8.54 -4.74
N ILE A 131 -3.76 -7.23 -4.75
CA ILE A 131 -2.70 -6.33 -5.20
C ILE A 131 -2.35 -5.41 -4.03
N VAL A 132 -1.07 -5.19 -3.78
CA VAL A 132 -0.60 -4.17 -2.85
C VAL A 132 0.24 -3.17 -3.61
N ILE A 133 -0.04 -1.89 -3.41
CA ILE A 133 0.78 -0.79 -3.91
C ILE A 133 1.35 -0.07 -2.69
N ALA A 134 2.67 0.01 -2.60
CA ALA A 134 3.37 0.64 -1.49
C ALA A 134 4.30 1.74 -2.01
N PRO A 135 3.95 3.02 -1.79
CA PRO A 135 4.88 4.11 -2.07
C PRO A 135 6.09 4.01 -1.15
N MET A 136 7.28 4.21 -1.69
CA MET A 136 8.51 4.14 -0.90
C MET A 136 9.58 5.04 -1.51
N MET A 137 10.20 5.85 -0.67
CA MET A 137 11.35 6.66 -1.06
C MET A 137 12.63 5.84 -0.86
N GLU A 138 13.26 5.41 -1.95
CA GLU A 138 14.48 4.60 -1.89
C GLU A 138 15.59 5.23 -1.05
N LYS A 139 15.71 6.56 -1.11
CA LYS A 139 16.74 7.31 -0.37
C LYS A 139 16.62 7.20 1.15
N ALA A 140 15.45 6.80 1.65
CA ALA A 140 15.22 6.62 3.08
C ALA A 140 15.78 5.28 3.60
N PHE A 141 16.27 4.41 2.73
CA PHE A 141 16.68 3.05 3.09
C PHE A 141 18.14 2.80 2.74
N GLU A 142 18.81 2.06 3.60
CA GLU A 142 20.12 1.53 3.30
C GLU A 142 20.03 0.50 2.16
N PRO A 143 21.08 0.37 1.32
CA PRO A 143 21.07 -0.57 0.19
C PRO A 143 20.74 -2.01 0.56
N ARG A 144 21.24 -2.47 1.71
CA ARG A 144 20.94 -3.83 2.19
C ARG A 144 19.46 -4.01 2.51
N ALA A 145 18.86 -3.06 3.23
CA ALA A 145 17.44 -3.07 3.56
C ALA A 145 16.61 -3.07 2.28
N LEU A 146 16.94 -2.19 1.35
CA LEU A 146 16.27 -2.08 0.07
C LEU A 146 16.32 -3.40 -0.71
N GLY A 147 17.48 -4.04 -0.77
CA GLY A 147 17.64 -5.33 -1.44
C GLY A 147 16.77 -6.44 -0.84
N LEU A 148 16.61 -6.45 0.48
CA LEU A 148 15.74 -7.43 1.14
C LEU A 148 14.26 -7.17 0.88
N ILE A 149 13.86 -5.91 0.83
CA ILE A 149 12.48 -5.52 0.47
C ILE A 149 12.19 -5.91 -0.98
N GLU A 150 13.12 -5.69 -1.90
CA GLU A 150 12.97 -6.00 -3.32
C GLU A 150 12.79 -7.49 -3.61
N ARG A 151 13.18 -8.36 -2.70
CA ARG A 151 12.90 -9.81 -2.83
C ARG A 151 11.42 -10.14 -2.64
N GLU A 152 10.71 -9.30 -1.91
CA GLU A 152 9.30 -9.53 -1.58
C GLU A 152 8.34 -8.79 -2.51
N ALA A 153 8.84 -7.87 -3.32
CA ALA A 153 8.02 -6.93 -4.08
C ALA A 153 8.63 -6.60 -5.45
N ILE A 154 7.77 -6.13 -6.34
CA ILE A 154 8.16 -5.67 -7.67
C ILE A 154 8.24 -4.16 -7.66
N ILE A 155 9.33 -3.60 -8.17
CA ILE A 155 9.50 -2.16 -8.29
C ILE A 155 8.76 -1.67 -9.54
N LEU A 156 7.83 -0.74 -9.34
CA LEU A 156 7.17 -0.04 -10.45
C LEU A 156 7.98 1.21 -10.79
N GLU A 157 8.45 1.28 -12.01
CA GLU A 157 9.08 2.47 -12.52
C GLU A 157 8.12 3.19 -13.47
N GLN A 158 7.83 4.44 -13.12
CA GLN A 158 7.14 5.32 -14.02
C GLN A 158 8.15 5.79 -15.06
N LYS A 159 7.95 5.40 -16.32
CA LYS A 159 8.79 5.91 -17.39
C LYS A 159 8.48 7.39 -17.59
N ALA A 160 9.51 8.21 -17.59
CA ALA A 160 9.37 9.61 -17.93
C ALA A 160 8.75 9.74 -19.34
N GLU A 161 7.72 10.56 -19.47
CA GLU A 161 7.18 10.92 -20.78
C GLU A 161 8.24 11.74 -21.52
N ARG A 162 8.50 11.36 -22.72
CA ARG A 162 9.30 12.16 -23.64
C ARG A 162 8.40 13.00 -24.51
#